data_cf98cd4b270af8132d771dd599fe3d16
#
_entry.id   cf98cd4b270af8132d771dd599fe3d16
#
_cell.length_a   1.000
_cell.length_b   1.000
_cell.length_c   1.000
_cell.angle_alpha   90.00
_cell.angle_beta   90.00
_cell.angle_gamma   90.00
#
_symmetry.space_group_name_H-M   'P 1'
#
loop_
_entity.id
_entity.type
_entity.pdbx_description
1 polymer ?
#
loop_
_entity_poly.entity_id
_entity_poly.type
_entity_poly.pdbx_seq_one_letter_code
_entity_poly.pdbx_strand_id
1 'polypeptide(L)'
;MVAMLLLLALAGFMAFLLPLEPREKPAEEKSPKYKAQMKKLWQVAQTSMREHKPSRAEKALLTILKFDEKNAAAYNRLGILYAKSKKYDEAVECFEIAQSLDNNPASIHNAGLIYLETGAYEKAEMAFKQAIELEGDVPARFLALAKTEEKLGSPKKAIEALESAYELDPKVATLRQILTIHEADGNMEAAAAKAARIEAQIAKDAEIKRKRTSNVVLS
;
A
#
# COMPACT_ATOMS: atom_id res chain seq x y z
N MET A 1 -32.56 -37.97 41.85
CA MET A 1 -31.66 -38.83 41.06
C MET A 1 -31.95 -38.77 39.56
N VAL A 2 -33.18 -38.94 39.08
CA VAL A 2 -33.51 -38.94 37.67
C VAL A 2 -33.20 -37.62 36.94
N ALA A 3 -33.44 -36.46 37.57
CA ALA A 3 -33.15 -35.14 36.99
C ALA A 3 -31.64 -34.89 36.78
N MET A 4 -30.79 -35.41 37.66
CA MET A 4 -29.33 -35.27 37.57
C MET A 4 -28.75 -36.13 36.42
N LEU A 5 -29.32 -37.31 36.19
CA LEU A 5 -28.96 -38.17 35.06
C LEU A 5 -29.38 -37.57 33.71
N LEU A 6 -30.55 -36.90 33.65
CA LEU A 6 -31.01 -36.19 32.45
C LEU A 6 -30.12 -34.99 32.13
N LEU A 7 -29.64 -34.21 33.12
CA LEU A 7 -28.72 -33.12 32.91
C LEU A 7 -27.35 -33.58 32.43
N LEU A 8 -26.84 -34.69 32.91
CA LEU A 8 -25.58 -35.26 32.43
C LEU A 8 -25.71 -35.83 31.01
N ALA A 9 -26.85 -36.42 30.65
CA ALA A 9 -27.12 -36.87 29.29
C ALA A 9 -27.25 -35.73 28.31
N LEU A 10 -27.91 -34.61 28.69
CA LEU A 10 -28.01 -33.38 27.90
C LEU A 10 -26.65 -32.73 27.70
N ALA A 11 -25.82 -32.64 28.73
CA ALA A 11 -24.48 -32.09 28.65
C ALA A 11 -23.57 -32.91 27.71
N GLY A 12 -23.67 -34.24 27.80
CA GLY A 12 -22.94 -35.16 26.92
C GLY A 12 -23.37 -35.06 25.46
N PHE A 13 -24.70 -34.91 25.22
CA PHE A 13 -25.26 -34.73 23.88
C PHE A 13 -24.89 -33.36 23.29
N MET A 14 -24.86 -32.31 24.09
CA MET A 14 -24.46 -30.99 23.68
C MET A 14 -22.95 -30.91 23.36
N ALA A 15 -22.11 -31.65 24.10
CA ALA A 15 -20.69 -31.76 23.80
C ALA A 15 -20.42 -32.57 22.51
N PHE A 16 -21.33 -33.50 22.14
CA PHE A 16 -21.24 -34.25 20.87
C PHE A 16 -21.69 -33.40 19.67
N LEU A 17 -22.56 -32.40 19.87
CA LEU A 17 -23.04 -31.47 18.82
C LEU A 17 -22.11 -30.27 18.59
N LEU A 18 -21.15 -30.01 19.48
CA LEU A 18 -20.13 -29.01 19.22
C LEU A 18 -19.26 -29.50 18.05
N PRO A 19 -19.21 -28.76 16.93
CA PRO A 19 -18.29 -29.11 15.86
C PRO A 19 -16.88 -29.11 16.49
N LEU A 20 -16.20 -30.27 16.41
CA LEU A 20 -14.77 -30.34 16.72
C LEU A 20 -14.11 -29.33 15.78
N GLU A 21 -13.72 -28.18 16.32
CA GLU A 21 -12.91 -27.25 15.54
C GLU A 21 -11.76 -28.06 14.93
N PRO A 22 -11.54 -27.97 13.62
CA PRO A 22 -10.46 -28.69 12.99
C PRO A 22 -9.19 -28.21 13.71
N ARG A 23 -8.59 -29.13 14.50
CA ARG A 23 -7.34 -28.85 15.21
C ARG A 23 -6.35 -28.38 14.16
N GLU A 24 -6.09 -27.08 14.12
CA GLU A 24 -5.06 -26.52 13.22
C GLU A 24 -3.81 -27.36 13.45
N LYS A 25 -3.41 -28.09 12.41
CA LYS A 25 -2.14 -28.81 12.46
C LYS A 25 -1.07 -27.77 12.77
N PRO A 26 -0.25 -27.96 13.82
CA PRO A 26 0.84 -27.04 14.11
C PRO A 26 1.60 -26.84 12.79
N ALA A 27 1.83 -25.57 12.43
CA ALA A 27 2.49 -25.20 11.17
C ALA A 27 3.76 -26.08 11.04
N GLU A 28 3.74 -27.00 10.10
CA GLU A 28 4.84 -27.94 9.89
C GLU A 28 6.10 -27.11 9.67
N GLU A 29 7.07 -27.23 10.58
CA GLU A 29 8.29 -26.45 10.51
C GLU A 29 9.00 -26.76 9.19
N LYS A 30 8.86 -25.82 8.22
CA LYS A 30 9.35 -26.02 6.85
C LYS A 30 10.86 -26.31 6.89
N SER A 31 11.27 -27.41 6.27
CA SER A 31 12.64 -27.93 6.33
C SER A 31 13.70 -26.87 5.98
N PRO A 32 14.94 -26.95 6.50
CA PRO A 32 16.01 -26.01 6.17
C PRO A 32 16.26 -25.88 4.66
N LYS A 33 16.10 -26.98 3.92
CA LYS A 33 16.21 -27.03 2.45
C LYS A 33 15.12 -26.18 1.79
N TYR A 34 13.88 -26.25 2.29
CA TYR A 34 12.77 -25.43 1.80
C TYR A 34 13.05 -23.95 2.04
N LYS A 35 13.46 -23.57 3.28
CA LYS A 35 13.79 -22.17 3.63
C LYS A 35 14.89 -21.61 2.71
N ALA A 36 15.93 -22.41 2.44
CA ALA A 36 17.03 -22.02 1.55
C ALA A 36 16.56 -21.84 0.09
N GLN A 37 15.71 -22.74 -0.40
CA GLN A 37 15.14 -22.66 -1.74
C GLN A 37 14.24 -21.43 -1.92
N MET A 38 13.36 -21.16 -0.96
CA MET A 38 12.50 -19.97 -0.95
C MET A 38 13.33 -18.69 -0.95
N LYS A 39 14.36 -18.60 -0.10
CA LYS A 39 15.29 -17.46 -0.09
C LYS A 39 15.94 -17.23 -1.45
N LYS A 40 16.40 -18.30 -2.12
CA LYS A 40 16.99 -18.21 -3.47
C LYS A 40 15.98 -17.73 -4.50
N LEU A 41 14.75 -18.22 -4.47
CA LEU A 41 13.68 -17.79 -5.39
C LEU A 41 13.34 -16.31 -5.20
N TRP A 42 13.24 -15.85 -3.96
CA TRP A 42 13.04 -14.43 -3.64
C TRP A 42 14.18 -13.55 -4.16
N GLN A 43 15.43 -13.98 -4.00
CA GLN A 43 16.60 -13.27 -4.55
C GLN A 43 16.52 -13.18 -6.08
N VAL A 44 16.17 -14.28 -6.76
CA VAL A 44 16.02 -14.31 -8.22
C VAL A 44 14.90 -13.36 -8.65
N ALA A 45 13.74 -13.40 -7.99
CA ALA A 45 12.63 -12.50 -8.30
C ALA A 45 13.04 -11.03 -8.15
N GLN A 46 13.60 -10.67 -6.99
CA GLN A 46 13.99 -9.29 -6.69
C GLN A 46 15.08 -8.77 -7.65
N THR A 47 16.12 -9.57 -7.90
CA THR A 47 17.19 -9.20 -8.83
C THR A 47 16.66 -9.05 -10.25
N SER A 48 15.80 -9.98 -10.70
CA SER A 48 15.22 -9.93 -12.04
C SER A 48 14.28 -8.72 -12.23
N MET A 49 13.53 -8.34 -11.21
CA MET A 49 12.70 -7.11 -11.24
C MET A 49 13.57 -5.85 -11.37
N ARG A 50 14.69 -5.80 -10.66
CA ARG A 50 15.64 -4.67 -10.72
C ARG A 50 16.38 -4.61 -12.06
N GLU A 51 16.72 -5.76 -12.63
CA GLU A 51 17.41 -5.88 -13.91
C GLU A 51 16.49 -5.78 -15.14
N HIS A 52 15.20 -5.45 -14.92
CA HIS A 52 14.19 -5.39 -15.99
C HIS A 52 14.06 -6.70 -16.81
N LYS A 53 14.12 -7.85 -16.13
CA LYS A 53 13.94 -9.19 -16.70
C LYS A 53 12.58 -9.77 -16.26
N PRO A 54 11.43 -9.30 -16.83
CA PRO A 54 10.09 -9.61 -16.32
C PRO A 54 9.77 -11.10 -16.35
N SER A 55 10.05 -11.80 -17.44
CA SER A 55 9.74 -13.25 -17.55
C SER A 55 10.49 -14.11 -16.52
N ARG A 56 11.71 -13.70 -16.14
CA ARG A 56 12.47 -14.41 -15.12
C ARG A 56 11.94 -14.13 -13.72
N ALA A 57 11.51 -12.88 -13.46
CA ALA A 57 10.88 -12.50 -12.22
C ALA A 57 9.55 -13.25 -12.03
N GLU A 58 8.69 -13.26 -13.06
CA GLU A 58 7.42 -13.96 -13.09
C GLU A 58 7.59 -15.46 -12.78
N LYS A 59 8.49 -16.13 -13.49
CA LYS A 59 8.77 -17.56 -13.26
C LYS A 59 9.20 -17.85 -11.84
N ALA A 60 10.02 -16.99 -11.23
CA ALA A 60 10.44 -17.15 -9.85
C ALA A 60 9.26 -16.95 -8.87
N LEU A 61 8.43 -15.91 -9.08
CA LEU A 61 7.26 -15.64 -8.24
C LEU A 61 6.20 -16.74 -8.36
N LEU A 62 5.89 -17.20 -9.57
CA LEU A 62 4.99 -18.33 -9.78
C LEU A 62 5.52 -19.63 -9.15
N THR A 63 6.85 -19.81 -9.12
CA THR A 63 7.46 -20.96 -8.43
C THR A 63 7.31 -20.82 -6.92
N ILE A 64 7.43 -19.61 -6.35
CA ILE A 64 7.14 -19.35 -4.93
C ILE A 64 5.69 -19.76 -4.63
N LEU A 65 4.73 -19.33 -5.45
CA LEU A 65 3.31 -19.65 -5.26
C LEU A 65 2.99 -21.15 -5.39
N LYS A 66 3.76 -21.91 -6.17
CA LYS A 66 3.64 -23.39 -6.18
C LYS A 66 4.01 -24.03 -4.85
N PHE A 67 4.91 -23.43 -4.11
CA PHE A 67 5.32 -23.92 -2.78
C PHE A 67 4.49 -23.31 -1.64
N ASP A 68 3.95 -22.13 -1.84
CA ASP A 68 3.22 -21.36 -0.83
C ASP A 68 2.13 -20.54 -1.52
N GLU A 69 0.99 -21.21 -1.77
CA GLU A 69 -0.15 -20.67 -2.51
C GLU A 69 -0.78 -19.44 -1.83
N LYS A 70 -0.62 -19.32 -0.51
CA LYS A 70 -1.14 -18.19 0.28
C LYS A 70 -0.09 -17.10 0.53
N ASN A 71 0.91 -16.98 -0.33
CA ASN A 71 1.95 -15.97 -0.20
C ASN A 71 1.51 -14.61 -0.73
N ALA A 72 0.89 -13.79 0.11
CA ALA A 72 0.43 -12.46 -0.25
C ALA A 72 1.54 -11.57 -0.86
N ALA A 73 2.77 -11.66 -0.33
CA ALA A 73 3.90 -10.89 -0.85
C ALA A 73 4.28 -11.29 -2.29
N ALA A 74 4.13 -12.56 -2.66
CA ALA A 74 4.38 -13.02 -4.03
C ALA A 74 3.31 -12.51 -4.99
N TYR A 75 2.03 -12.55 -4.60
CA TYR A 75 0.95 -11.95 -5.39
C TYR A 75 1.13 -10.44 -5.56
N ASN A 76 1.44 -9.71 -4.48
CA ASN A 76 1.70 -8.28 -4.60
C ASN A 76 2.85 -7.97 -5.58
N ARG A 77 3.93 -8.74 -5.58
CA ARG A 77 5.04 -8.56 -6.53
C ARG A 77 4.68 -8.95 -7.96
N LEU A 78 3.83 -9.96 -8.16
CA LEU A 78 3.28 -10.29 -9.48
C LEU A 78 2.41 -9.15 -9.99
N GLY A 79 1.53 -8.61 -9.17
CA GLY A 79 0.73 -7.45 -9.51
C GLY A 79 1.58 -6.26 -9.96
N ILE A 80 2.65 -5.93 -9.23
CA ILE A 80 3.59 -4.87 -9.63
C ILE A 80 4.25 -5.19 -10.98
N LEU A 81 4.60 -6.46 -11.23
CA LEU A 81 5.22 -6.89 -12.48
C LEU A 81 4.25 -6.75 -13.66
N TYR A 82 3.02 -7.19 -13.49
CA TYR A 82 1.96 -7.08 -14.50
C TYR A 82 1.59 -5.63 -14.78
N ALA A 83 1.47 -4.79 -13.74
CA ALA A 83 1.25 -3.36 -13.88
C ALA A 83 2.34 -2.67 -14.74
N LYS A 84 3.62 -2.98 -14.49
CA LYS A 84 4.74 -2.48 -15.32
C LYS A 84 4.66 -2.96 -16.77
N SER A 85 4.05 -4.12 -17.01
CA SER A 85 3.83 -4.68 -18.35
C SER A 85 2.50 -4.22 -18.97
N LYS A 86 1.79 -3.28 -18.33
CA LYS A 86 0.46 -2.77 -18.71
C LYS A 86 -0.64 -3.84 -18.79
N LYS A 87 -0.43 -4.96 -18.12
CA LYS A 87 -1.42 -6.01 -17.90
C LYS A 87 -2.24 -5.66 -16.66
N TYR A 88 -3.16 -4.71 -16.82
CA TYR A 88 -3.82 -4.09 -15.67
C TYR A 88 -4.82 -5.02 -14.99
N ASP A 89 -5.54 -5.84 -15.75
CA ASP A 89 -6.52 -6.77 -15.20
C ASP A 89 -5.83 -7.84 -14.34
N GLU A 90 -4.74 -8.45 -14.83
CA GLU A 90 -3.96 -9.43 -14.08
C GLU A 90 -3.26 -8.78 -12.87
N ALA A 91 -2.89 -7.50 -12.98
CA ALA A 91 -2.32 -6.76 -11.85
C ALA A 91 -3.34 -6.56 -10.73
N VAL A 92 -4.57 -6.14 -11.07
CA VAL A 92 -5.67 -5.97 -10.11
C VAL A 92 -6.00 -7.29 -9.43
N GLU A 93 -6.17 -8.38 -10.19
CA GLU A 93 -6.45 -9.72 -9.64
C GLU A 93 -5.37 -10.14 -8.62
N CYS A 94 -4.10 -9.96 -8.96
CA CYS A 94 -3.00 -10.26 -8.04
C CYS A 94 -3.05 -9.41 -6.75
N PHE A 95 -3.38 -8.13 -6.84
CA PHE A 95 -3.49 -7.26 -5.66
C PHE A 95 -4.72 -7.61 -4.80
N GLU A 96 -5.85 -7.95 -5.40
CA GLU A 96 -7.05 -8.41 -4.69
C GLU A 96 -6.79 -9.73 -3.94
N ILE A 97 -6.12 -10.69 -4.57
CA ILE A 97 -5.69 -11.92 -3.89
C ILE A 97 -4.74 -11.58 -2.75
N ALA A 98 -3.74 -10.74 -2.98
CA ALA A 98 -2.80 -10.33 -1.94
C ALA A 98 -3.52 -9.68 -0.75
N GLN A 99 -4.49 -8.82 -1.02
CA GLN A 99 -5.32 -8.17 0.00
C GLN A 99 -6.18 -9.18 0.78
N SER A 100 -6.78 -10.15 0.11
CA SER A 100 -7.60 -11.18 0.77
C SER A 100 -6.79 -12.10 1.70
N LEU A 101 -5.50 -12.29 1.41
CA LEU A 101 -4.59 -13.12 2.19
C LEU A 101 -3.94 -12.37 3.36
N ASP A 102 -3.62 -11.11 3.14
CA ASP A 102 -2.99 -10.22 4.11
C ASP A 102 -3.48 -8.80 3.81
N ASN A 103 -4.21 -8.20 4.72
CA ASN A 103 -4.78 -6.86 4.56
C ASN A 103 -3.67 -5.78 4.56
N ASN A 104 -2.71 -5.95 3.64
CA ASN A 104 -1.52 -5.14 3.53
C ASN A 104 -1.83 -3.82 2.81
N PRO A 105 -1.63 -2.67 3.45
CA PRO A 105 -1.94 -1.36 2.87
C PRO A 105 -1.16 -1.07 1.57
N ALA A 106 0.01 -1.67 1.38
CA ALA A 106 0.77 -1.51 0.13
C ALA A 106 0.09 -2.20 -1.06
N SER A 107 -0.54 -3.37 -0.89
CA SER A 107 -1.28 -4.06 -1.95
C SER A 107 -2.51 -3.25 -2.36
N ILE A 108 -3.24 -2.72 -1.38
CA ILE A 108 -4.41 -1.87 -1.59
C ILE A 108 -4.02 -0.58 -2.33
N HIS A 109 -2.95 0.08 -1.89
CA HIS A 109 -2.41 1.26 -2.56
C HIS A 109 -2.04 0.96 -4.02
N ASN A 110 -1.37 -0.16 -4.28
CA ASN A 110 -0.97 -0.55 -5.63
C ASN A 110 -2.19 -0.82 -6.53
N ALA A 111 -3.24 -1.46 -6.02
CA ALA A 111 -4.50 -1.59 -6.75
C ALA A 111 -5.12 -0.22 -7.06
N GLY A 112 -5.13 0.70 -6.09
CA GLY A 112 -5.57 2.08 -6.28
C GLY A 112 -4.83 2.81 -7.39
N LEU A 113 -3.51 2.61 -7.52
CA LEU A 113 -2.72 3.19 -8.62
C LEU A 113 -3.16 2.66 -9.99
N ILE A 114 -3.52 1.38 -10.09
CA ILE A 114 -4.02 0.82 -11.35
C ILE A 114 -5.42 1.35 -11.66
N TYR A 115 -6.30 1.44 -10.68
CA TYR A 115 -7.62 2.06 -10.86
C TYR A 115 -7.51 3.52 -11.31
N LEU A 116 -6.57 4.29 -10.76
CA LEU A 116 -6.30 5.66 -11.19
C LEU A 116 -5.79 5.72 -12.63
N GLU A 117 -4.89 4.83 -13.01
CA GLU A 117 -4.33 4.75 -14.37
C GLU A 117 -5.37 4.32 -15.42
N THR A 118 -6.28 3.44 -15.04
CA THR A 118 -7.35 2.93 -15.91
C THR A 118 -8.61 3.81 -15.92
N GLY A 119 -8.62 4.91 -15.17
CA GLY A 119 -9.75 5.84 -15.11
C GLY A 119 -10.90 5.41 -14.20
N ALA A 120 -10.74 4.35 -13.41
CA ALA A 120 -11.72 3.90 -12.41
C ALA A 120 -11.55 4.70 -11.10
N TYR A 121 -11.80 6.02 -11.18
CA TYR A 121 -11.43 6.98 -10.14
C TYR A 121 -12.13 6.74 -8.80
N GLU A 122 -13.39 6.32 -8.79
CA GLU A 122 -14.14 6.01 -7.56
C GLU A 122 -13.53 4.80 -6.84
N LYS A 123 -13.11 3.78 -7.60
CA LYS A 123 -12.40 2.63 -7.02
C LYS A 123 -11.02 3.02 -6.48
N ALA A 124 -10.32 3.92 -7.19
CA ALA A 124 -9.04 4.44 -6.73
C ALA A 124 -9.18 5.22 -5.41
N GLU A 125 -10.18 6.10 -5.30
CA GLU A 125 -10.49 6.85 -4.08
C GLU A 125 -10.71 5.89 -2.90
N MET A 126 -11.58 4.89 -3.08
CA MET A 126 -11.86 3.89 -2.04
C MET A 126 -10.59 3.15 -1.60
N ALA A 127 -9.78 2.70 -2.55
CA ALA A 127 -8.55 1.97 -2.27
C ALA A 127 -7.53 2.84 -1.52
N PHE A 128 -7.33 4.10 -1.92
CA PHE A 128 -6.39 4.98 -1.22
C PHE A 128 -6.88 5.34 0.18
N LYS A 129 -8.17 5.61 0.37
CA LYS A 129 -8.74 5.85 1.71
C LYS A 129 -8.55 4.65 2.62
N GLN A 130 -8.85 3.44 2.15
CA GLN A 130 -8.62 2.21 2.91
C GLN A 130 -7.15 2.02 3.26
N ALA A 131 -6.23 2.26 2.33
CA ALA A 131 -4.80 2.17 2.59
C ALA A 131 -4.29 3.19 3.62
N ILE A 132 -4.89 4.40 3.65
CA ILE A 132 -4.61 5.45 4.62
C ILE A 132 -5.16 5.07 6.01
N GLU A 133 -6.36 4.50 6.09
CA GLU A 133 -6.94 4.03 7.36
C GLU A 133 -6.08 2.96 8.03
N LEU A 134 -5.47 2.08 7.23
CA LEU A 134 -4.58 1.02 7.75
C LEU A 134 -3.20 1.54 8.15
N GLU A 135 -2.67 2.52 7.44
CA GLU A 135 -1.34 3.09 7.67
C GLU A 135 -1.32 4.53 7.14
N GLY A 136 -1.56 5.47 8.04
CA GLY A 136 -1.80 6.89 7.72
C GLY A 136 -0.55 7.77 7.67
N ASP A 137 0.66 7.22 7.83
CA ASP A 137 1.91 7.97 7.91
C ASP A 137 2.74 7.96 6.60
N VAL A 138 2.13 7.54 5.49
CA VAL A 138 2.78 7.44 4.18
C VAL A 138 2.32 8.56 3.25
N PRO A 139 3.13 9.63 3.03
CA PRO A 139 2.75 10.77 2.20
C PRO A 139 2.31 10.41 0.78
N ALA A 140 2.89 9.36 0.20
CA ALA A 140 2.58 8.91 -1.17
C ALA A 140 1.11 8.50 -1.35
N ARG A 141 0.45 8.01 -0.29
CA ARG A 141 -0.97 7.64 -0.33
C ARG A 141 -1.86 8.87 -0.45
N PHE A 142 -1.56 9.91 0.31
CA PHE A 142 -2.28 11.19 0.26
C PHE A 142 -2.06 11.89 -1.09
N LEU A 143 -0.84 11.85 -1.64
CA LEU A 143 -0.56 12.38 -2.98
C LEU A 143 -1.35 11.65 -4.07
N ALA A 144 -1.48 10.33 -3.97
CA ALA A 144 -2.27 9.53 -4.89
C ALA A 144 -3.78 9.81 -4.74
N LEU A 145 -4.26 9.96 -3.50
CA LEU A 145 -5.64 10.36 -3.22
C LEU A 145 -5.93 11.74 -3.80
N ALA A 146 -5.05 12.71 -3.57
CA ALA A 146 -5.20 14.07 -4.12
C ALA A 146 -5.33 14.06 -5.65
N LYS A 147 -4.46 13.34 -6.34
CA LYS A 147 -4.53 13.17 -7.79
C LYS A 147 -5.85 12.53 -8.24
N THR A 148 -6.37 11.60 -7.45
CA THR A 148 -7.66 10.96 -7.72
C THR A 148 -8.81 11.95 -7.54
N GLU A 149 -8.79 12.75 -6.47
CA GLU A 149 -9.81 13.77 -6.21
C GLU A 149 -9.81 14.88 -7.27
N GLU A 150 -8.64 15.25 -7.82
CA GLU A 150 -8.56 16.15 -8.98
C GLU A 150 -9.26 15.53 -10.20
N LYS A 151 -9.08 14.23 -10.46
CA LYS A 151 -9.76 13.53 -11.56
C LYS A 151 -11.27 13.39 -11.36
N LEU A 152 -11.72 13.33 -10.12
CA LEU A 152 -13.14 13.35 -9.73
C LEU A 152 -13.75 14.77 -9.71
N GLY A 153 -12.96 15.81 -10.03
CA GLY A 153 -13.44 17.18 -9.99
C GLY A 153 -13.72 17.73 -8.59
N SER A 154 -13.00 17.23 -7.59
CA SER A 154 -13.15 17.58 -6.17
C SER A 154 -11.95 18.38 -5.64
N PRO A 155 -11.72 19.64 -6.06
CA PRO A 155 -10.51 20.40 -5.74
C PRO A 155 -10.31 20.59 -4.22
N LYS A 156 -11.38 20.76 -3.46
CA LYS A 156 -11.29 20.91 -1.98
C LYS A 156 -10.71 19.67 -1.32
N LYS A 157 -11.21 18.48 -1.67
CA LYS A 157 -10.69 17.21 -1.15
C LYS A 157 -9.25 16.95 -1.62
N ALA A 158 -8.91 17.34 -2.85
CA ALA A 158 -7.55 17.25 -3.35
C ALA A 158 -6.58 18.10 -2.51
N ILE A 159 -6.98 19.34 -2.16
CA ILE A 159 -6.18 20.22 -1.29
C ILE A 159 -6.03 19.61 0.11
N GLU A 160 -7.10 19.09 0.72
CA GLU A 160 -7.04 18.44 2.04
C GLU A 160 -6.05 17.26 2.05
N ALA A 161 -6.09 16.43 1.01
CA ALA A 161 -5.14 15.33 0.88
C ALA A 161 -3.70 15.81 0.67
N LEU A 162 -3.47 16.86 -0.14
CA LEU A 162 -2.16 17.46 -0.33
C LEU A 162 -1.61 18.10 0.96
N GLU A 163 -2.46 18.72 1.76
CA GLU A 163 -2.07 19.29 3.04
C GLU A 163 -1.64 18.19 4.03
N SER A 164 -2.39 17.09 4.10
CA SER A 164 -1.99 15.91 4.88
C SER A 164 -0.65 15.33 4.40
N ALA A 165 -0.44 15.24 3.08
CA ALA A 165 0.85 14.80 2.53
C ALA A 165 2.00 15.75 2.91
N TYR A 166 1.74 17.06 2.91
CA TYR A 166 2.73 18.08 3.27
C TYR A 166 3.07 18.06 4.76
N GLU A 167 2.11 17.82 5.63
CA GLU A 167 2.36 17.69 7.08
C GLU A 167 3.30 16.52 7.40
N LEU A 168 3.14 15.41 6.68
CA LEU A 168 4.00 14.22 6.83
C LEU A 168 5.38 14.41 6.20
N ASP A 169 5.46 15.07 5.05
CA ASP A 169 6.70 15.31 4.30
C ASP A 169 6.68 16.70 3.64
N PRO A 170 7.21 17.73 4.33
CA PRO A 170 7.16 19.11 3.88
C PRO A 170 7.98 19.36 2.60
N LYS A 171 7.37 19.16 1.43
CA LYS A 171 7.99 19.41 0.13
C LYS A 171 7.39 20.61 -0.58
N VAL A 172 8.24 21.48 -1.11
CA VAL A 172 7.84 22.62 -1.94
C VAL A 172 6.98 22.18 -3.14
N ALA A 173 7.25 21.00 -3.71
CA ALA A 173 6.46 20.45 -4.80
C ALA A 173 4.98 20.27 -4.43
N THR A 174 4.69 19.79 -3.22
CA THR A 174 3.31 19.63 -2.72
C THR A 174 2.60 20.98 -2.57
N LEU A 175 3.30 21.99 -2.04
CA LEU A 175 2.74 23.34 -1.93
C LEU A 175 2.43 23.96 -3.30
N ARG A 176 3.28 23.69 -4.30
CA ARG A 176 3.02 24.15 -5.69
C ARG A 176 1.77 23.50 -6.29
N GLN A 177 1.52 22.22 -6.01
CA GLN A 177 0.29 21.56 -6.44
C GLN A 177 -0.95 22.23 -5.83
N ILE A 178 -0.92 22.51 -4.51
CA ILE A 178 -2.00 23.22 -3.82
C ILE A 178 -2.20 24.62 -4.45
N LEU A 179 -1.11 25.35 -4.71
CA LEU A 179 -1.17 26.66 -5.36
C LEU A 179 -1.88 26.56 -6.73
N THR A 180 -1.49 25.61 -7.56
CA THR A 180 -2.09 25.41 -8.90
C THR A 180 -3.59 25.13 -8.81
N ILE A 181 -4.03 24.37 -7.82
CA ILE A 181 -5.46 24.09 -7.63
C ILE A 181 -6.22 25.36 -7.21
N HIS A 182 -5.66 26.17 -6.30
CA HIS A 182 -6.28 27.44 -5.89
C HIS A 182 -6.35 28.44 -7.03
N GLU A 183 -5.32 28.53 -7.89
CA GLU A 183 -5.32 29.38 -9.07
C GLU A 183 -6.39 28.94 -10.08
N ALA A 184 -6.53 27.62 -10.31
CA ALA A 184 -7.55 27.08 -11.22
C ALA A 184 -8.98 27.28 -10.70
N ASP A 185 -9.17 27.28 -9.36
CA ASP A 185 -10.46 27.53 -8.72
C ASP A 185 -10.77 29.05 -8.55
N GLY A 186 -9.86 29.93 -9.02
CA GLY A 186 -10.02 31.39 -8.94
C GLY A 186 -9.85 31.97 -7.53
N ASN A 187 -9.39 31.18 -6.56
CA ASN A 187 -9.16 31.62 -5.17
C ASN A 187 -7.79 32.30 -5.04
N MET A 188 -7.69 33.54 -5.53
CA MET A 188 -6.44 34.28 -5.59
C MET A 188 -5.84 34.65 -4.22
N GLU A 189 -6.65 34.80 -3.19
CA GLU A 189 -6.19 35.05 -1.81
C GLU A 189 -5.45 33.81 -1.26
N ALA A 190 -6.07 32.64 -1.35
CA ALA A 190 -5.44 31.38 -0.91
C ALA A 190 -4.20 31.06 -1.78
N ALA A 191 -4.23 31.36 -3.07
CA ALA A 191 -3.08 31.20 -3.95
C ALA A 191 -1.90 32.08 -3.51
N ALA A 192 -2.14 33.37 -3.21
CA ALA A 192 -1.12 34.28 -2.73
C ALA A 192 -0.51 33.83 -1.36
N ALA A 193 -1.37 33.40 -0.43
CA ALA A 193 -0.91 32.86 0.86
C ALA A 193 -0.03 31.61 0.69
N LYS A 194 -0.39 30.75 -0.26
CA LYS A 194 0.38 29.53 -0.53
C LYS A 194 1.71 29.85 -1.23
N ALA A 195 1.74 30.84 -2.15
CA ALA A 195 2.97 31.33 -2.79
C ALA A 195 3.96 31.86 -1.75
N ALA A 196 3.52 32.69 -0.81
CA ALA A 196 4.35 33.19 0.29
C ALA A 196 4.93 32.05 1.16
N ARG A 197 4.15 31.01 1.41
CA ARG A 197 4.61 29.82 2.17
C ARG A 197 5.69 29.02 1.39
N ILE A 198 5.58 28.96 0.06
CA ILE A 198 6.60 28.34 -0.80
C ILE A 198 7.92 29.09 -0.69
N GLU A 199 7.88 30.41 -0.79
CA GLU A 199 9.07 31.27 -0.70
C GLU A 199 9.75 31.11 0.66
N ALA A 200 9.00 31.13 1.76
CA ALA A 200 9.50 30.91 3.11
C ALA A 200 10.17 29.52 3.27
N GLN A 201 9.59 28.49 2.70
CA GLN A 201 10.15 27.12 2.75
C GLN A 201 11.46 27.02 1.95
N ILE A 202 11.51 27.62 0.76
CA ILE A 202 12.74 27.67 -0.05
C ILE A 202 13.87 28.39 0.68
N ALA A 203 13.57 29.51 1.35
CA ALA A 203 14.55 30.27 2.12
C ALA A 203 15.11 29.44 3.30
N LYS A 204 14.23 28.72 4.01
CA LYS A 204 14.61 27.82 5.11
C LYS A 204 15.49 26.67 4.63
N ASP A 205 15.16 26.04 3.52
CA ASP A 205 15.95 24.94 2.95
C ASP A 205 17.34 25.41 2.50
N ALA A 206 17.44 26.62 1.92
CA ALA A 206 18.70 27.24 1.54
C ALA A 206 19.60 27.54 2.76
N GLU A 207 19.04 28.01 3.86
CA GLU A 207 19.75 28.24 5.10
C GLU A 207 20.30 26.93 5.69
N ILE A 208 19.49 25.87 5.75
CA ILE A 208 19.93 24.56 6.24
C ILE A 208 21.07 24.01 5.37
N LYS A 209 20.99 24.18 4.06
CA LYS A 209 22.03 23.73 3.14
C LYS A 209 23.36 24.51 3.38
N ARG A 210 23.29 25.82 3.60
CA ARG A 210 24.47 26.65 3.93
C ARG A 210 25.12 26.20 5.22
N LYS A 211 24.34 25.96 6.29
CA LYS A 211 24.85 25.47 7.58
C LYS A 211 25.54 24.10 7.46
N ARG A 212 24.98 23.17 6.65
CA ARG A 212 25.60 21.86 6.41
C ARG A 212 26.93 21.97 5.67
N THR A 213 27.02 22.83 4.64
CA THR A 213 28.28 23.04 3.89
C THR A 213 29.36 23.72 4.73
N SER A 214 29.01 24.66 5.60
CA SER A 214 30.00 25.31 6.49
C SER A 214 30.57 24.34 7.53
N ASN A 215 29.75 23.41 8.05
CA ASN A 215 30.22 22.41 9.02
C ASN A 215 31.15 21.35 8.39
N VAL A 216 30.99 21.03 7.11
CA VAL A 216 31.84 20.08 6.39
C VAL A 216 33.21 20.70 6.06
N VAL A 217 33.29 22.01 5.90
CA VAL A 217 34.56 22.71 5.60
C VAL A 217 35.43 22.90 6.87
N LEU A 218 34.83 22.77 8.06
CA LEU A 218 35.51 22.97 9.36
C LEU A 218 35.90 21.63 10.03
N SER A 219 35.59 20.49 9.42
CA SER A 219 35.98 19.15 9.88
C SER A 219 37.08 18.56 9.00
#